data_16976e361e85e01241976d6234151fb1
#
_entry.id   16976e361e85e01241976d6234151fb1
#
_cell.length_a   1.000
_cell.length_b   1.000
_cell.length_c   1.000
_cell.angle_alpha   90.00
_cell.angle_beta   90.00
_cell.angle_gamma   90.00
#
_symmetry.space_group_name_H-M   'P 1'
#
loop_
_entity.id
_entity.type
_entity.pdbx_description
1 polymer ?
#
loop_
_entity_poly.entity_id
_entity_poly.type
_entity_poly.pdbx_seq_one_letter_code
_entity_poly.pdbx_strand_id
1 'polypeptide(L)'
;MKKGEPKTLTYLSLVAVVLVLAGLAYAVVHNHMPVKETAWALTPPVIAIALALITKEVYSSLFLGVLTGAFLNAGFDLVGTLNQVFQEGMLKVLSDKWNVGILIFLIILGMMVQLMNRAGGSAAFGQWASTHIKSRAGAQLATMVLGCLIFIDDYFNCLTVGSVMRPVTDKYNISRAKLAYLIDSTAAPVCIIAPISSWAAAVSGFVKGENGISIFIQSIPYNFYALLTLIMMLLIIFLGIDYGPMKVHEDNALKGDLFTTGITEEAAETMKKGEKIGSVIDLVLPIVMLIICCVIGMIYTGGFFEDKGFVDAFANSDASVGLVLGSAVALLITVAFYLLRQSLPFADCMDCLPEGFKQMVPAMLILSFAWALKAMTDSLGAAKYVAALVESSAGNLMNFLPAIIFLIAVFLAFASGTSWGTFGILIPIVVSCFQGVDHQLMIISISACMAGAVCGDHCSPISDTTIMSSAGAQCIHLNHVTTQIPYAMTVAVVSFFTFLVAGFAKSALVSLIFGVVILCMGLMAMRRRNLGKIGE
;
A
#
# COMPACT_ATOMS: atom_id res chain seq x y z
N MET A 1 -4.07 -16.31 19.70
CA MET A 1 -4.60 -17.44 18.90
C MET A 1 -5.96 -17.82 19.46
N LYS A 2 -7.08 -17.44 18.81
CA LYS A 2 -8.42 -17.92 19.21
C LYS A 2 -8.50 -19.42 18.92
N LYS A 3 -8.63 -20.25 19.95
CA LYS A 3 -9.11 -21.62 19.85
C LYS A 3 -10.53 -21.59 19.28
N GLY A 4 -10.74 -22.03 18.04
CA GLY A 4 -12.08 -22.31 17.56
C GLY A 4 -12.41 -22.07 16.10
N GLU A 5 -11.45 -21.79 15.21
CA GLU A 5 -11.75 -21.88 13.77
C GLU A 5 -11.56 -23.34 13.32
N PRO A 6 -12.47 -23.89 12.51
CA PRO A 6 -12.43 -25.32 12.18
C PRO A 6 -11.18 -25.60 11.35
N LYS A 7 -10.23 -26.34 11.92
CA LYS A 7 -9.07 -26.92 11.21
C LYS A 7 -9.50 -27.57 9.89
N THR A 8 -10.73 -28.01 9.80
CA THR A 8 -11.39 -28.55 8.61
C THR A 8 -11.40 -27.60 7.42
N LEU A 9 -11.62 -26.30 7.61
CA LEU A 9 -11.70 -25.35 6.49
C LEU A 9 -10.32 -25.12 5.86
N THR A 10 -9.27 -25.02 6.69
CA THR A 10 -7.88 -24.90 6.23
C THR A 10 -7.42 -26.16 5.49
N TYR A 11 -7.77 -27.35 5.99
CA TYR A 11 -7.45 -28.60 5.28
C TYR A 11 -8.23 -28.75 3.97
N LEU A 12 -9.51 -28.38 3.96
CA LEU A 12 -10.33 -28.40 2.75
C LEU A 12 -9.81 -27.42 1.68
N SER A 13 -9.37 -26.23 2.06
CA SER A 13 -8.79 -25.26 1.12
C SER A 13 -7.45 -25.74 0.55
N LEU A 14 -6.58 -26.35 1.35
CA LEU A 14 -5.34 -26.97 0.88
C LEU A 14 -5.61 -28.14 -0.07
N VAL A 15 -6.56 -29.01 0.26
CA VAL A 15 -6.96 -30.11 -0.63
C VAL A 15 -7.55 -29.59 -1.93
N ALA A 16 -8.39 -28.54 -1.88
CA ALA A 16 -8.93 -27.90 -3.07
C ALA A 16 -7.84 -27.33 -3.98
N VAL A 17 -6.83 -26.67 -3.42
CA VAL A 17 -5.67 -26.16 -4.18
C VAL A 17 -4.89 -27.31 -4.82
N VAL A 18 -4.62 -28.39 -4.09
CA VAL A 18 -3.93 -29.57 -4.65
C VAL A 18 -4.73 -30.18 -5.79
N LEU A 19 -6.05 -30.28 -5.65
CA LEU A 19 -6.93 -30.81 -6.71
C LEU A 19 -6.98 -29.87 -7.93
N VAL A 20 -7.03 -28.56 -7.72
CA VAL A 20 -6.95 -27.56 -8.80
C VAL A 20 -5.61 -27.65 -9.52
N LEU A 21 -4.50 -27.73 -8.79
CA LEU A 21 -3.16 -27.89 -9.38
C LEU A 21 -3.01 -29.21 -10.14
N ALA A 22 -3.55 -30.32 -9.60
CA ALA A 22 -3.52 -31.62 -10.27
C ALA A 22 -4.40 -31.61 -11.54
N GLY A 23 -5.59 -30.99 -11.49
CA GLY A 23 -6.45 -30.81 -12.65
C GLY A 23 -5.83 -29.91 -13.73
N LEU A 24 -5.17 -28.84 -13.33
CA LEU A 24 -4.39 -27.96 -14.20
C LEU A 24 -3.20 -28.70 -14.82
N ALA A 25 -2.44 -29.45 -14.03
CA ALA A 25 -1.34 -30.28 -14.52
C ALA A 25 -1.82 -31.26 -15.60
N TYR A 26 -2.93 -31.94 -15.31
CA TYR A 26 -3.54 -32.86 -16.28
C TYR A 26 -3.96 -32.16 -17.56
N ALA A 27 -4.67 -31.02 -17.46
CA ALA A 27 -5.15 -30.25 -18.60
C ALA A 27 -3.99 -29.69 -19.46
N VAL A 28 -2.94 -29.15 -18.82
CA VAL A 28 -1.77 -28.57 -19.51
C VAL A 28 -0.95 -29.68 -20.18
N VAL A 29 -0.65 -30.76 -19.48
CA VAL A 29 0.20 -31.84 -19.98
C VAL A 29 -0.52 -32.66 -21.05
N HIS A 30 -1.80 -33.01 -20.82
CA HIS A 30 -2.53 -33.89 -21.71
C HIS A 30 -3.11 -33.18 -22.95
N ASN A 31 -3.54 -31.91 -22.79
CA ASN A 31 -4.15 -31.15 -23.88
C ASN A 31 -3.20 -30.14 -24.54
N HIS A 32 -1.91 -30.09 -24.16
CA HIS A 32 -0.92 -29.12 -24.64
C HIS A 32 -1.41 -27.67 -24.56
N MET A 33 -2.17 -27.32 -23.51
CA MET A 33 -2.73 -25.97 -23.37
C MET A 33 -1.63 -24.96 -23.12
N PRO A 34 -1.59 -23.84 -23.86
CA PRO A 34 -0.64 -22.77 -23.61
C PRO A 34 -0.94 -22.12 -22.25
N VAL A 35 0.06 -22.07 -21.39
CA VAL A 35 -0.05 -21.43 -20.06
C VAL A 35 0.43 -19.99 -20.11
N LYS A 36 1.53 -19.75 -20.82
CA LYS A 36 2.14 -18.43 -20.94
C LYS A 36 1.30 -17.48 -21.80
N GLU A 37 1.23 -16.23 -21.36
CA GLU A 37 0.50 -15.15 -22.06
C GLU A 37 -1.01 -15.43 -22.22
N THR A 38 -1.59 -16.19 -21.27
CA THR A 38 -3.01 -16.53 -21.22
C THR A 38 -3.59 -16.18 -19.85
N ALA A 39 -4.91 -16.36 -19.67
CA ALA A 39 -5.57 -16.19 -18.37
C ALA A 39 -4.93 -17.03 -17.23
N TRP A 40 -4.30 -18.16 -17.57
CA TRP A 40 -3.59 -19.02 -16.61
C TRP A 40 -2.39 -18.32 -15.95
N ALA A 41 -1.81 -17.32 -16.59
CA ALA A 41 -0.75 -16.51 -16.01
C ALA A 41 -1.18 -15.75 -14.73
N LEU A 42 -2.48 -15.54 -14.53
CA LEU A 42 -3.06 -14.91 -13.34
C LEU A 42 -3.40 -15.90 -12.21
N THR A 43 -3.26 -17.19 -12.45
CA THR A 43 -3.58 -18.24 -11.44
C THR A 43 -2.74 -18.12 -10.16
N PRO A 44 -1.41 -17.86 -10.19
CA PRO A 44 -0.59 -17.76 -8.99
C PRO A 44 -1.08 -16.70 -8.00
N PRO A 45 -1.28 -15.42 -8.38
CA PRO A 45 -1.78 -14.41 -7.46
C PRO A 45 -3.22 -14.68 -7.03
N VAL A 46 -4.08 -15.20 -7.90
CA VAL A 46 -5.46 -15.54 -7.53
C VAL A 46 -5.50 -16.61 -6.43
N ILE A 47 -4.67 -17.65 -6.53
CA ILE A 47 -4.55 -18.69 -5.49
C ILE A 47 -4.00 -18.08 -4.18
N ALA A 48 -2.92 -17.30 -4.25
CA ALA A 48 -2.34 -16.68 -3.07
C ALA A 48 -3.36 -15.81 -2.32
N ILE A 49 -4.07 -14.94 -3.05
CA ILE A 49 -5.06 -14.02 -2.49
C ILE A 49 -6.27 -14.80 -1.92
N ALA A 50 -6.83 -15.73 -2.69
CA ALA A 50 -7.97 -16.51 -2.25
C ALA A 50 -7.64 -17.30 -0.96
N LEU A 51 -6.48 -17.95 -0.91
CA LEU A 51 -6.03 -18.66 0.29
C LEU A 51 -5.81 -17.71 1.47
N ALA A 52 -5.15 -16.57 1.27
CA ALA A 52 -4.93 -15.60 2.35
C ALA A 52 -6.25 -15.10 2.96
N LEU A 53 -7.25 -14.82 2.13
CA LEU A 53 -8.56 -14.37 2.59
C LEU A 53 -9.37 -15.48 3.29
N ILE A 54 -9.27 -16.73 2.81
CA ILE A 54 -10.00 -17.89 3.37
C ILE A 54 -9.34 -18.38 4.67
N THR A 55 -8.02 -18.59 4.63
CA THR A 55 -7.26 -19.18 5.75
C THR A 55 -6.84 -18.16 6.80
N LYS A 56 -6.85 -16.87 6.44
CA LYS A 56 -6.30 -15.76 7.24
C LYS A 56 -4.83 -15.96 7.60
N GLU A 57 -4.10 -16.68 6.74
CA GLU A 57 -2.68 -16.94 6.90
C GLU A 57 -1.94 -16.52 5.63
N VAL A 58 -1.04 -15.52 5.75
CA VAL A 58 -0.43 -14.84 4.59
C VAL A 58 0.80 -15.59 4.07
N TYR A 59 1.68 -16.07 4.97
CA TYR A 59 2.97 -16.65 4.56
C TYR A 59 2.81 -17.90 3.71
N SER A 60 2.01 -18.87 4.19
CA SER A 60 1.75 -20.12 3.45
C SER A 60 0.97 -19.86 2.16
N SER A 61 0.05 -18.89 2.19
CA SER A 61 -0.76 -18.53 1.03
C SER A 61 0.10 -17.93 -0.09
N LEU A 62 0.98 -17.00 0.23
CA LEU A 62 1.95 -16.42 -0.71
C LEU A 62 2.92 -17.48 -1.24
N PHE A 63 3.46 -18.33 -0.35
CA PHE A 63 4.36 -19.40 -0.76
C PHE A 63 3.68 -20.39 -1.73
N LEU A 64 2.42 -20.77 -1.48
CA LEU A 64 1.64 -21.63 -2.39
C LEU A 64 1.36 -20.95 -3.73
N GLY A 65 1.15 -19.64 -3.74
CA GLY A 65 1.08 -18.86 -4.97
C GLY A 65 2.40 -18.89 -5.76
N VAL A 66 3.53 -18.67 -5.10
CA VAL A 66 4.87 -18.78 -5.70
C VAL A 66 5.10 -20.18 -6.27
N LEU A 67 4.78 -21.20 -5.48
CA LEU A 67 4.91 -22.60 -5.89
C LEU A 67 4.04 -22.91 -7.12
N THR A 68 2.79 -22.41 -7.14
CA THR A 68 1.88 -22.55 -8.29
C THR A 68 2.49 -21.94 -9.56
N GLY A 69 2.99 -20.70 -9.47
CA GLY A 69 3.63 -20.02 -10.59
C GLY A 69 4.88 -20.74 -11.09
N ALA A 70 5.69 -21.25 -10.17
CA ALA A 70 6.88 -22.03 -10.48
C ALA A 70 6.54 -23.35 -11.18
N PHE A 71 5.52 -24.08 -10.71
CA PHE A 71 5.03 -25.30 -11.35
C PHE A 71 4.55 -25.05 -12.79
N LEU A 72 3.75 -24.02 -12.98
CA LEU A 72 3.24 -23.65 -14.30
C LEU A 72 4.38 -23.24 -15.25
N ASN A 73 5.36 -22.50 -14.74
CA ASN A 73 6.50 -22.03 -15.57
C ASN A 73 7.47 -23.16 -15.92
N ALA A 74 7.68 -24.11 -14.99
CA ALA A 74 8.56 -25.27 -15.17
C ALA A 74 7.90 -26.44 -15.95
N GLY A 75 6.64 -26.31 -16.38
CA GLY A 75 5.92 -27.38 -17.06
C GLY A 75 5.71 -28.62 -16.20
N PHE A 76 5.56 -28.42 -14.87
CA PHE A 76 5.35 -29.46 -13.84
C PHE A 76 6.58 -30.35 -13.57
N ASP A 77 7.79 -29.94 -14.05
CA ASP A 77 9.03 -30.59 -13.62
C ASP A 77 9.37 -30.20 -12.19
N LEU A 78 9.67 -31.19 -11.34
CA LEU A 78 9.94 -30.95 -9.92
C LEU A 78 11.25 -30.18 -9.70
N VAL A 79 12.32 -30.55 -10.41
CA VAL A 79 13.63 -29.89 -10.29
C VAL A 79 13.56 -28.49 -10.84
N GLY A 80 12.93 -28.31 -12.01
CA GLY A 80 12.67 -27.02 -12.61
C GLY A 80 11.83 -26.13 -11.67
N THR A 81 10.81 -26.69 -11.00
CA THR A 81 9.99 -25.94 -10.04
C THR A 81 10.81 -25.43 -8.86
N LEU A 82 11.67 -26.27 -8.26
CA LEU A 82 12.54 -25.85 -7.17
C LEU A 82 13.51 -24.74 -7.62
N ASN A 83 14.09 -24.87 -8.80
CA ASN A 83 14.94 -23.83 -9.37
C ASN A 83 14.16 -22.52 -9.59
N GLN A 84 12.93 -22.59 -10.11
CA GLN A 84 12.09 -21.41 -10.27
C GLN A 84 11.77 -20.74 -8.93
N VAL A 85 11.39 -21.50 -7.90
CA VAL A 85 11.08 -20.95 -6.56
C VAL A 85 12.30 -20.28 -5.94
N PHE A 86 13.44 -20.98 -5.90
CA PHE A 86 14.57 -20.52 -5.11
C PHE A 86 15.55 -19.65 -5.90
N GLN A 87 15.87 -19.97 -7.15
CA GLN A 87 16.80 -19.17 -7.95
C GLN A 87 16.13 -17.96 -8.57
N GLU A 88 15.08 -18.16 -9.38
CA GLU A 88 14.41 -17.07 -10.09
C GLU A 88 13.44 -16.29 -9.18
N GLY A 89 12.82 -16.95 -8.20
CA GLY A 89 11.94 -16.33 -7.21
C GLY A 89 12.73 -15.65 -6.09
N MET A 90 13.28 -16.43 -5.16
CA MET A 90 13.81 -15.88 -3.91
C MET A 90 15.19 -15.22 -4.08
N LEU A 91 16.18 -15.92 -4.65
CA LEU A 91 17.54 -15.39 -4.74
C LEU A 91 17.61 -14.16 -5.66
N LYS A 92 16.99 -14.23 -6.83
CA LYS A 92 16.98 -13.12 -7.78
C LYS A 92 16.29 -11.88 -7.21
N VAL A 93 15.13 -12.06 -6.57
CA VAL A 93 14.35 -10.97 -5.97
C VAL A 93 15.08 -10.35 -4.78
N LEU A 94 15.72 -11.16 -3.92
CA LEU A 94 16.51 -10.68 -2.78
C LEU A 94 17.90 -10.16 -3.18
N SER A 95 18.33 -10.36 -4.42
CA SER A 95 19.56 -9.75 -4.99
C SER A 95 19.25 -8.46 -5.75
N ASP A 96 18.00 -8.14 -5.94
CA ASP A 96 17.62 -6.91 -6.61
C ASP A 96 17.91 -5.69 -5.72
N LYS A 97 18.63 -4.72 -6.29
CA LYS A 97 19.10 -3.53 -5.57
C LYS A 97 17.95 -2.72 -4.97
N TRP A 98 16.84 -2.59 -5.71
CA TRP A 98 15.68 -1.85 -5.25
C TRP A 98 15.02 -2.54 -4.04
N ASN A 99 14.76 -3.83 -4.16
CA ASN A 99 14.14 -4.62 -3.10
C ASN A 99 15.00 -4.64 -1.84
N VAL A 100 16.30 -4.89 -1.97
CA VAL A 100 17.24 -4.86 -0.84
C VAL A 100 17.29 -3.48 -0.19
N GLY A 101 17.28 -2.40 -0.99
CA GLY A 101 17.22 -1.04 -0.46
C GLY A 101 15.99 -0.80 0.42
N ILE A 102 14.81 -1.24 -0.03
CA ILE A 102 13.57 -1.14 0.77
C ILE A 102 13.65 -1.97 2.06
N LEU A 103 14.19 -3.20 2.01
CA LEU A 103 14.37 -4.01 3.21
C LEU A 103 15.32 -3.36 4.22
N ILE A 104 16.43 -2.77 3.76
CA ILE A 104 17.38 -2.05 4.64
C ILE A 104 16.70 -0.81 5.26
N PHE A 105 15.95 -0.06 4.46
CA PHE A 105 15.20 1.10 4.97
C PHE A 105 14.20 0.70 6.06
N LEU A 106 13.43 -0.39 5.85
CA LEU A 106 12.53 -0.95 6.87
C LEU A 106 13.25 -1.29 8.17
N ILE A 107 14.40 -1.95 8.08
CA ILE A 107 15.23 -2.33 9.23
C ILE A 107 15.64 -1.07 10.00
N ILE A 108 16.22 -0.08 9.32
CA ILE A 108 16.68 1.17 9.95
C ILE A 108 15.52 1.90 10.61
N LEU A 109 14.36 1.95 9.96
CA LEU A 109 13.20 2.59 10.54
C LEU A 109 12.70 1.87 11.80
N GLY A 110 12.68 0.52 11.79
CA GLY A 110 12.37 -0.26 12.98
C GLY A 110 13.31 0.04 14.14
N MET A 111 14.62 0.17 13.86
CA MET A 111 15.62 0.58 14.85
C MET A 111 15.33 1.97 15.42
N MET A 112 15.01 2.94 14.56
CA MET A 112 14.67 4.31 14.99
C MET A 112 13.39 4.32 15.84
N VAL A 113 12.37 3.56 15.47
CA VAL A 113 11.13 3.43 16.27
C VAL A 113 11.42 2.88 17.66
N GLN A 114 12.26 1.85 17.77
CA GLN A 114 12.64 1.30 19.08
C GLN A 114 13.43 2.31 19.92
N LEU A 115 14.36 3.03 19.32
CA LEU A 115 15.10 4.11 20.01
C LEU A 115 14.15 5.18 20.55
N MET A 116 13.20 5.67 19.74
CA MET A 116 12.22 6.68 20.14
C MET A 116 11.31 6.18 21.29
N ASN A 117 10.89 4.90 21.23
CA ASN A 117 10.08 4.28 22.27
C ASN A 117 10.88 4.11 23.57
N ARG A 118 12.11 3.61 23.50
CA ARG A 118 13.01 3.41 24.67
C ARG A 118 13.40 4.72 25.32
N ALA A 119 13.57 5.80 24.54
CA ALA A 119 13.79 7.15 25.04
C ALA A 119 12.55 7.77 25.72
N GLY A 120 11.38 7.14 25.57
CA GLY A 120 10.11 7.63 26.11
C GLY A 120 9.50 8.78 25.31
N GLY A 121 10.01 9.04 24.10
CA GLY A 121 9.53 10.11 23.21
C GLY A 121 8.09 9.88 22.76
N SER A 122 7.73 8.64 22.43
CA SER A 122 6.36 8.28 22.03
C SER A 122 5.33 8.54 23.14
N ALA A 123 5.66 8.17 24.38
CA ALA A 123 4.80 8.43 25.55
C ALA A 123 4.64 9.93 25.83
N ALA A 124 5.75 10.68 25.77
CA ALA A 124 5.72 12.13 25.95
C ALA A 124 4.92 12.85 24.87
N PHE A 125 5.05 12.43 23.61
CA PHE A 125 4.26 12.98 22.50
C PHE A 125 2.76 12.65 22.65
N GLY A 126 2.43 11.45 23.06
CA GLY A 126 1.05 11.06 23.37
C GLY A 126 0.42 11.95 24.44
N GLN A 127 1.15 12.28 25.51
CA GLN A 127 0.73 13.23 26.53
C GLN A 127 0.56 14.66 25.97
N TRP A 128 1.52 15.14 25.20
CA TRP A 128 1.43 16.45 24.55
C TRP A 128 0.24 16.52 23.58
N ALA A 129 0.08 15.55 22.72
CA ALA A 129 -1.02 15.46 21.76
C ALA A 129 -2.38 15.48 22.47
N SER A 130 -2.47 14.91 23.68
CA SER A 130 -3.70 14.91 24.47
C SER A 130 -4.15 16.28 24.96
N THR A 131 -3.24 17.21 25.05
CA THR A 131 -3.57 18.59 25.46
C THR A 131 -3.94 19.47 24.27
N HIS A 132 -3.45 19.15 23.08
CA HIS A 132 -3.65 19.93 21.84
C HIS A 132 -4.73 19.35 20.93
N ILE A 133 -4.77 18.04 20.77
CA ILE A 133 -5.84 17.35 20.04
C ILE A 133 -6.94 17.01 21.04
N LYS A 134 -8.15 17.48 20.81
CA LYS A 134 -9.25 17.37 21.78
C LYS A 134 -10.35 16.38 21.39
N SER A 135 -10.20 15.72 20.25
CA SER A 135 -11.24 14.80 19.76
C SER A 135 -10.66 13.68 18.92
N ARG A 136 -11.41 12.58 18.83
CA ARG A 136 -11.13 11.43 17.99
C ARG A 136 -11.06 11.82 16.51
N ALA A 137 -11.98 12.67 16.05
CA ALA A 137 -11.96 13.22 14.71
C ALA A 137 -10.70 14.07 14.45
N GLY A 138 -10.28 14.87 15.45
CA GLY A 138 -9.04 15.65 15.37
C GLY A 138 -7.78 14.79 15.22
N ALA A 139 -7.71 13.64 15.90
CA ALA A 139 -6.61 12.70 15.78
C ALA A 139 -6.56 12.07 14.38
N GLN A 140 -7.70 11.67 13.82
CA GLN A 140 -7.79 11.14 12.46
C GLN A 140 -7.44 12.21 11.41
N LEU A 141 -7.95 13.43 11.58
CA LEU A 141 -7.63 14.55 10.69
C LEU A 141 -6.14 14.91 10.74
N ALA A 142 -5.53 14.92 11.92
CA ALA A 142 -4.09 15.16 12.08
C ALA A 142 -3.27 14.06 11.38
N THR A 143 -3.71 12.80 11.46
CA THR A 143 -3.09 11.69 10.73
C THR A 143 -3.17 11.90 9.22
N MET A 144 -4.35 12.25 8.72
CA MET A 144 -4.58 12.52 7.30
C MET A 144 -3.73 13.71 6.81
N VAL A 145 -3.69 14.81 7.56
CA VAL A 145 -2.88 16.00 7.20
C VAL A 145 -1.39 15.64 7.15
N LEU A 146 -0.89 14.91 8.15
CA LEU A 146 0.51 14.47 8.14
C LEU A 146 0.81 13.57 6.95
N GLY A 147 -0.08 12.63 6.63
CA GLY A 147 0.05 11.79 5.44
C GLY A 147 0.08 12.61 4.14
N CYS A 148 -0.79 13.60 4.02
CA CYS A 148 -0.79 14.51 2.86
C CYS A 148 0.48 15.38 2.77
N LEU A 149 1.12 15.70 3.88
CA LEU A 149 2.38 16.48 3.89
C LEU A 149 3.58 15.64 3.49
N ILE A 150 3.54 14.32 3.70
CA ILE A 150 4.61 13.39 3.31
C ILE A 150 4.26 12.77 1.94
N PHE A 151 4.20 13.58 0.90
CA PHE A 151 3.78 13.20 -0.46
C PHE A 151 4.91 12.76 -1.39
N ILE A 152 6.12 12.72 -0.90
CA ILE A 152 7.33 12.54 -1.70
C ILE A 152 7.45 11.12 -2.21
N ASP A 153 7.20 10.16 -1.30
CA ASP A 153 7.30 8.72 -1.55
C ASP A 153 6.29 7.98 -0.66
N ASP A 154 5.60 7.01 -1.22
CA ASP A 154 4.53 6.26 -0.55
C ASP A 154 5.06 5.30 0.53
N TYR A 155 6.19 4.65 0.30
CA TYR A 155 6.81 3.78 1.30
C TYR A 155 7.26 4.55 2.53
N PHE A 156 7.90 5.70 2.29
CA PHE A 156 8.30 6.61 3.36
C PHE A 156 7.09 7.14 4.13
N ASN A 157 6.01 7.48 3.45
CA ASN A 157 4.75 7.90 4.05
C ASN A 157 4.20 6.82 4.99
N CYS A 158 4.00 5.60 4.48
CA CYS A 158 3.40 4.49 5.23
C CYS A 158 4.06 4.27 6.59
N LEU A 159 5.36 4.27 6.63
CA LEU A 159 6.14 3.95 7.82
C LEU A 159 6.27 5.14 8.78
N THR A 160 6.49 6.33 8.22
CA THR A 160 6.70 7.55 9.03
C THR A 160 5.40 7.99 9.69
N VAL A 161 4.29 8.13 8.94
CA VAL A 161 2.99 8.52 9.50
C VAL A 161 2.55 7.56 10.59
N GLY A 162 2.73 6.25 10.34
CA GLY A 162 2.40 5.21 11.33
C GLY A 162 3.18 5.37 12.62
N SER A 163 4.48 5.54 12.56
CA SER A 163 5.34 5.68 13.74
C SER A 163 5.00 6.92 14.57
N VAL A 164 4.66 8.02 13.91
CA VAL A 164 4.33 9.31 14.53
C VAL A 164 2.93 9.29 15.17
N MET A 165 1.94 8.77 14.46
CA MET A 165 0.54 8.94 14.83
C MET A 165 -0.02 7.84 15.72
N ARG A 166 0.68 6.69 15.85
CA ARG A 166 0.27 5.61 16.76
C ARG A 166 -0.02 6.07 18.19
N PRO A 167 0.90 6.78 18.88
CA PRO A 167 0.64 7.20 20.26
C PRO A 167 -0.58 8.09 20.38
N VAL A 168 -0.86 8.90 19.35
CA VAL A 168 -2.02 9.79 19.30
C VAL A 168 -3.30 8.99 19.10
N THR A 169 -3.33 8.12 18.09
CA THR A 169 -4.52 7.33 17.76
C THR A 169 -4.89 6.35 18.87
N ASP A 170 -3.91 5.72 19.51
CA ASP A 170 -4.11 4.84 20.65
C ASP A 170 -4.81 5.55 21.80
N LYS A 171 -4.34 6.76 22.11
CA LYS A 171 -4.94 7.55 23.18
C LYS A 171 -6.41 7.90 22.94
N TYR A 172 -6.81 8.09 21.69
CA TYR A 172 -8.19 8.39 21.31
C TYR A 172 -8.99 7.15 20.95
N ASN A 173 -8.52 5.95 21.34
CA ASN A 173 -9.18 4.67 21.12
C ASN A 173 -9.59 4.48 19.64
N ILE A 174 -8.69 4.84 18.72
CA ILE A 174 -8.82 4.57 17.28
C ILE A 174 -8.14 3.23 17.02
N SER A 175 -8.82 2.32 16.34
CA SER A 175 -8.26 0.99 16.06
C SER A 175 -6.99 1.06 15.20
N ARG A 176 -6.11 0.10 15.38
CA ARG A 176 -4.90 -0.04 14.53
C ARG A 176 -5.25 -0.26 13.07
N ALA A 177 -6.38 -0.92 12.80
CA ALA A 177 -6.90 -1.10 11.45
C ALA A 177 -7.32 0.24 10.82
N LYS A 178 -7.96 1.13 11.61
CA LYS A 178 -8.33 2.47 11.14
C LYS A 178 -7.11 3.34 10.89
N LEU A 179 -6.12 3.28 11.77
CA LEU A 179 -4.84 3.97 11.56
C LEU A 179 -4.16 3.49 10.28
N ALA A 180 -4.08 2.17 10.05
CA ALA A 180 -3.49 1.61 8.84
C ALA A 180 -4.24 2.07 7.58
N TYR A 181 -5.58 2.13 7.62
CA TYR A 181 -6.39 2.69 6.52
C TYR A 181 -6.09 4.16 6.25
N LEU A 182 -5.97 5.00 7.29
CA LEU A 182 -5.64 6.42 7.12
C LEU A 182 -4.26 6.62 6.51
N ILE A 183 -3.28 5.80 6.90
CA ILE A 183 -1.93 5.81 6.35
C ILE A 183 -1.95 5.42 4.87
N ASP A 184 -2.49 4.24 4.56
CA ASP A 184 -2.49 3.69 3.20
C ASP A 184 -3.24 4.61 2.22
N SER A 185 -4.39 5.15 2.66
CA SER A 185 -5.20 6.10 1.88
C SER A 185 -4.55 7.48 1.69
N THR A 186 -3.49 7.82 2.41
CA THR A 186 -2.69 9.04 2.21
C THR A 186 -1.30 8.77 1.65
N ALA A 187 -0.91 7.54 1.43
CA ALA A 187 0.36 7.19 0.82
C ALA A 187 0.27 7.25 -0.72
N ALA A 188 -0.01 6.15 -1.38
CA ALA A 188 -0.10 6.10 -2.83
C ALA A 188 -1.11 7.11 -3.44
N PRO A 189 -2.35 7.31 -2.88
CA PRO A 189 -3.29 8.28 -3.43
C PRO A 189 -2.80 9.73 -3.40
N VAL A 190 -1.98 10.10 -2.43
CA VAL A 190 -1.42 11.46 -2.36
C VAL A 190 -0.22 11.58 -3.30
N CYS A 191 0.68 10.59 -3.30
CA CYS A 191 1.86 10.60 -4.16
C CYS A 191 1.51 10.65 -5.66
N ILE A 192 0.43 9.97 -6.09
CA ILE A 192 0.01 9.91 -7.49
C ILE A 192 -0.63 11.22 -8.01
N ILE A 193 -1.01 12.12 -7.13
CA ILE A 193 -1.53 13.45 -7.49
C ILE A 193 -0.57 14.60 -7.10
N ALA A 194 0.59 14.27 -6.52
CA ALA A 194 1.60 15.24 -6.18
C ALA A 194 2.54 15.49 -7.38
N PRO A 195 2.64 16.72 -7.89
CA PRO A 195 3.43 17.02 -9.09
C PRO A 195 4.94 16.81 -8.90
N ILE A 196 5.39 16.74 -7.65
CA ILE A 196 6.79 16.53 -7.26
C ILE A 196 6.82 15.29 -6.35
N SER A 197 6.85 14.09 -6.94
CA SER A 197 6.90 12.82 -6.22
C SER A 197 7.71 11.80 -7.03
N SER A 198 8.12 10.71 -6.38
CA SER A 198 8.71 9.56 -7.05
C SER A 198 7.80 9.01 -8.17
N TRP A 199 6.49 9.13 -8.00
CA TRP A 199 5.47 8.70 -8.95
C TRP A 199 5.40 9.59 -10.20
N ALA A 200 5.49 10.92 -10.05
CA ALA A 200 5.54 11.85 -11.17
C ALA A 200 6.72 11.54 -12.10
N ALA A 201 7.86 11.22 -11.52
CA ALA A 201 9.06 10.81 -12.24
C ALA A 201 8.84 9.53 -13.05
N ALA A 202 8.35 8.47 -12.40
CA ALA A 202 8.14 7.18 -13.02
C ALA A 202 7.12 7.24 -14.16
N VAL A 203 5.96 7.86 -13.93
CA VAL A 203 4.91 8.01 -14.96
C VAL A 203 5.43 8.79 -16.16
N SER A 204 6.20 9.86 -15.92
CA SER A 204 6.80 10.66 -17.00
C SER A 204 7.74 9.84 -17.88
N GLY A 205 8.45 8.87 -17.30
CA GLY A 205 9.36 7.97 -18.02
C GLY A 205 8.65 7.00 -18.98
N PHE A 206 7.37 6.71 -18.75
CA PHE A 206 6.58 5.80 -19.58
C PHE A 206 5.87 6.50 -20.75
N VAL A 207 5.77 7.82 -20.74
CA VAL A 207 5.17 8.61 -21.84
C VAL A 207 6.24 8.95 -22.86
N LYS A 208 6.33 8.17 -23.91
CA LYS A 208 7.31 8.39 -25.00
C LYS A 208 6.74 9.36 -26.05
N GLY A 209 7.57 10.32 -26.47
CA GLY A 209 7.25 11.23 -27.58
C GLY A 209 6.56 12.54 -27.19
N GLU A 210 6.22 12.73 -25.90
CA GLU A 210 5.67 13.96 -25.34
C GLU A 210 6.35 14.34 -24.03
N ASN A 211 6.09 15.55 -23.51
CA ASN A 211 6.59 15.93 -22.19
C ASN A 211 5.82 15.18 -21.10
N GLY A 212 6.41 14.08 -20.59
CA GLY A 212 5.80 13.20 -19.62
C GLY A 212 5.34 13.89 -18.33
N ILE A 213 6.12 14.88 -17.83
CA ILE A 213 5.74 15.66 -16.63
C ILE A 213 4.49 16.51 -16.92
N SER A 214 4.41 17.11 -18.11
CA SER A 214 3.22 17.88 -18.50
C SER A 214 1.97 16.99 -18.59
N ILE A 215 2.08 15.80 -19.16
CA ILE A 215 1.00 14.81 -19.23
C ILE A 215 0.58 14.36 -17.83
N PHE A 216 1.54 14.10 -16.95
CA PHE A 216 1.26 13.73 -15.57
C PHE A 216 0.46 14.85 -14.86
N ILE A 217 0.93 16.10 -14.93
CA ILE A 217 0.24 17.23 -14.30
C ILE A 217 -1.19 17.40 -14.85
N GLN A 218 -1.37 17.26 -16.16
CA GLN A 218 -2.69 17.33 -16.80
C GLN A 218 -3.61 16.18 -16.38
N SER A 219 -3.06 15.02 -16.00
CA SER A 219 -3.83 13.86 -15.55
C SER A 219 -4.30 13.96 -14.09
N ILE A 220 -3.65 14.79 -13.25
CA ILE A 220 -3.99 14.94 -11.82
C ILE A 220 -5.48 15.26 -11.58
N PRO A 221 -6.12 16.24 -12.27
CA PRO A 221 -7.53 16.54 -12.03
C PRO A 221 -8.50 15.41 -12.39
N TYR A 222 -8.05 14.44 -13.18
CA TYR A 222 -8.82 13.26 -13.58
C TYR A 222 -8.52 12.03 -12.70
N ASN A 223 -7.62 12.12 -11.71
CA ASN A 223 -7.35 10.99 -10.82
C ASN A 223 -8.47 10.85 -9.77
N PHE A 224 -9.63 10.37 -10.26
CA PHE A 224 -10.84 10.33 -9.43
C PHE A 224 -10.73 9.40 -8.23
N TYR A 225 -10.00 8.27 -8.35
CA TYR A 225 -9.85 7.38 -7.20
C TYR A 225 -9.09 8.06 -6.05
N ALA A 226 -7.98 8.69 -6.33
CA ALA A 226 -7.20 9.40 -5.32
C ALA A 226 -7.99 10.55 -4.69
N LEU A 227 -8.61 11.41 -5.53
CA LEU A 227 -9.39 12.55 -5.07
C LEU A 227 -10.61 12.12 -4.24
N LEU A 228 -11.37 11.12 -4.71
CA LEU A 228 -12.54 10.60 -4.00
C LEU A 228 -12.16 9.84 -2.73
N THR A 229 -10.98 9.17 -2.68
CA THR A 229 -10.46 8.54 -1.44
C THR A 229 -10.22 9.59 -0.36
N LEU A 230 -9.56 10.70 -0.69
CA LEU A 230 -9.34 11.80 0.27
C LEU A 230 -10.66 12.43 0.73
N ILE A 231 -11.60 12.65 -0.20
CA ILE A 231 -12.94 13.16 0.14
C ILE A 231 -13.70 12.16 1.03
N MET A 232 -13.63 10.86 0.73
CA MET A 232 -14.24 9.81 1.54
C MET A 232 -13.67 9.79 2.96
N MET A 233 -12.35 9.91 3.12
CA MET A 233 -11.72 9.99 4.44
C MET A 233 -12.28 11.17 5.25
N LEU A 234 -12.35 12.37 4.65
CA LEU A 234 -12.95 13.54 5.29
C LEU A 234 -14.42 13.28 5.69
N LEU A 235 -15.22 12.71 4.78
CA LEU A 235 -16.62 12.39 5.07
C LEU A 235 -16.76 11.37 6.21
N ILE A 236 -15.95 10.32 6.23
CA ILE A 236 -15.94 9.32 7.31
C ILE A 236 -15.58 9.97 8.66
N ILE A 237 -14.54 10.80 8.67
CA ILE A 237 -14.06 11.48 9.88
C ILE A 237 -15.14 12.44 10.43
N PHE A 238 -15.71 13.29 9.58
CA PHE A 238 -16.67 14.31 10.04
C PHE A 238 -18.07 13.75 10.32
N LEU A 239 -18.50 12.73 9.57
CA LEU A 239 -19.81 12.10 9.79
C LEU A 239 -19.77 11.02 10.87
N GLY A 240 -18.57 10.57 11.29
CA GLY A 240 -18.39 9.51 12.28
C GLY A 240 -18.97 8.17 11.82
N ILE A 241 -18.80 7.84 10.52
CA ILE A 241 -19.38 6.63 9.93
C ILE A 241 -18.29 5.59 9.77
N ASP A 242 -18.52 4.42 10.38
CA ASP A 242 -17.75 3.22 10.09
C ASP A 242 -18.71 2.10 9.68
N TYR A 243 -18.31 1.28 8.70
CA TYR A 243 -19.13 0.18 8.19
C TYR A 243 -18.27 -1.04 7.84
N GLY A 244 -18.93 -2.17 7.58
CA GLY A 244 -18.26 -3.44 7.34
C GLY A 244 -17.38 -3.89 8.51
N PRO A 245 -16.30 -4.63 8.26
CA PRO A 245 -15.38 -5.10 9.29
C PRO A 245 -14.73 -3.96 10.09
N MET A 246 -14.48 -2.79 9.48
CA MET A 246 -13.90 -1.64 10.17
C MET A 246 -14.74 -1.20 11.38
N LYS A 247 -16.08 -1.23 11.24
CA LYS A 247 -16.98 -0.88 12.36
C LYS A 247 -16.73 -1.77 13.58
N VAL A 248 -16.51 -3.07 13.39
CA VAL A 248 -16.23 -4.00 14.49
C VAL A 248 -14.91 -3.63 15.19
N HIS A 249 -13.88 -3.29 14.42
CA HIS A 249 -12.59 -2.86 14.98
C HIS A 249 -12.70 -1.56 15.75
N GLU A 250 -13.47 -0.59 15.23
CA GLU A 250 -13.68 0.68 15.88
C GLU A 250 -14.57 0.55 17.15
N ASP A 251 -15.61 -0.29 17.11
CA ASP A 251 -16.44 -0.58 18.28
C ASP A 251 -15.65 -1.29 19.40
N ASN A 252 -14.68 -2.15 19.05
CA ASN A 252 -13.77 -2.79 19.99
C ASN A 252 -12.73 -1.81 20.53
N ALA A 253 -12.19 -0.95 19.68
CA ALA A 253 -11.22 0.07 20.08
C ALA A 253 -11.83 1.05 21.11
N LEU A 254 -13.11 1.40 20.97
CA LEU A 254 -13.83 2.21 21.97
C LEU A 254 -13.91 1.54 23.35
N LYS A 255 -13.78 0.21 23.40
CA LYS A 255 -13.74 -0.59 24.65
C LYS A 255 -12.30 -0.87 25.11
N GLY A 256 -11.29 -0.23 24.48
CA GLY A 256 -9.87 -0.40 24.79
C GLY A 256 -9.14 -1.50 24.00
N ASP A 257 -9.84 -2.34 23.21
CA ASP A 257 -9.21 -3.37 22.38
C ASP A 257 -8.85 -2.82 20.98
N LEU A 258 -7.69 -2.16 20.89
CA LEU A 258 -7.19 -1.52 19.67
C LEU A 258 -6.89 -2.52 18.53
N PHE A 259 -6.69 -3.79 18.85
CA PHE A 259 -6.28 -4.84 17.92
C PHE A 259 -7.39 -5.82 17.55
N THR A 260 -8.53 -5.75 18.21
CA THR A 260 -9.63 -6.74 18.07
C THR A 260 -9.18 -8.17 18.41
N THR A 261 -8.39 -8.29 19.48
CA THR A 261 -7.84 -9.58 19.96
C THR A 261 -8.58 -10.15 21.16
N GLY A 262 -9.51 -9.38 21.75
CA GLY A 262 -10.18 -9.71 23.01
C GLY A 262 -9.29 -9.48 24.24
N ILE A 263 -8.15 -8.81 24.10
CA ILE A 263 -7.29 -8.39 25.21
C ILE A 263 -7.86 -7.08 25.75
N THR A 264 -8.31 -7.07 27.00
CA THR A 264 -8.85 -5.88 27.67
C THR A 264 -7.75 -4.94 28.17
N GLU A 265 -8.11 -3.68 28.47
CA GLU A 265 -7.19 -2.63 28.96
C GLU A 265 -6.28 -3.05 30.11
N GLU A 266 -6.72 -3.93 31.02
CA GLU A 266 -5.91 -4.41 32.15
C GLU A 266 -4.63 -5.14 31.71
N ALA A 267 -4.67 -5.90 30.61
CA ALA A 267 -3.50 -6.55 30.04
C ALA A 267 -2.59 -5.56 29.30
N ALA A 268 -3.19 -4.52 28.66
CA ALA A 268 -2.46 -3.44 28.00
C ALA A 268 -1.80 -2.49 29.01
N GLU A 269 -2.43 -2.20 30.14
CA GLU A 269 -1.84 -1.41 31.23
C GLU A 269 -0.67 -2.11 31.92
N THR A 270 -0.72 -3.44 32.02
CA THR A 270 0.39 -4.22 32.58
C THR A 270 1.63 -4.19 31.67
N MET A 271 1.43 -4.06 30.36
CA MET A 271 2.51 -3.84 29.39
C MET A 271 3.04 -2.39 29.37
N LYS A 272 2.20 -1.40 29.73
CA LYS A 272 2.58 0.02 29.82
C LYS A 272 3.25 0.41 31.15
N LYS A 273 3.12 -0.38 32.20
CA LYS A 273 3.78 -0.15 33.51
C LYS A 273 5.30 -0.37 33.38
N GLY A 274 6.02 0.69 33.04
CA GLY A 274 7.47 0.69 32.95
C GLY A 274 8.05 1.56 31.83
N GLU A 275 7.20 2.16 31.01
CA GLU A 275 7.71 3.09 29.98
C GLU A 275 8.25 4.37 30.63
N LYS A 276 9.53 4.64 30.37
CA LYS A 276 10.19 5.91 30.74
C LYS A 276 9.49 7.03 30.00
N ILE A 277 9.00 8.04 30.73
CA ILE A 277 8.46 9.25 30.11
C ILE A 277 9.65 10.14 29.77
N GLY A 278 9.94 10.27 28.49
CA GLY A 278 10.98 11.15 27.96
C GLY A 278 10.45 12.56 27.72
N SER A 279 10.94 13.21 26.71
CA SER A 279 10.50 14.52 26.23
C SER A 279 9.92 14.40 24.82
N VAL A 280 9.01 15.30 24.44
CA VAL A 280 8.43 15.37 23.08
C VAL A 280 9.53 15.46 22.00
N ILE A 281 10.64 16.15 22.30
CA ILE A 281 11.76 16.30 21.37
C ILE A 281 12.46 14.95 21.10
N ASP A 282 12.34 13.97 22.02
CA ASP A 282 12.92 12.63 21.83
C ASP A 282 12.16 11.81 20.76
N LEU A 283 10.96 12.24 20.35
CA LEU A 283 10.25 11.73 19.19
C LEU A 283 10.40 12.66 17.97
N VAL A 284 10.13 13.95 18.16
CA VAL A 284 10.00 14.92 17.05
C VAL A 284 11.32 15.11 16.31
N LEU A 285 12.44 15.27 17.03
CA LEU A 285 13.72 15.53 16.39
C LEU A 285 14.22 14.36 15.54
N PRO A 286 14.22 13.09 15.99
CA PRO A 286 14.55 11.95 15.13
C PRO A 286 13.71 11.87 13.85
N ILE A 287 12.41 12.16 13.94
CA ILE A 287 11.52 12.13 12.79
C ILE A 287 11.82 13.26 11.81
N VAL A 288 11.99 14.49 12.31
CA VAL A 288 12.37 15.64 11.48
C VAL A 288 13.71 15.38 10.79
N MET A 289 14.69 14.83 11.52
CA MET A 289 15.98 14.48 10.94
C MET A 289 15.84 13.34 9.91
N LEU A 290 14.99 12.35 10.15
CA LEU A 290 14.71 11.31 9.18
C LEU A 290 14.15 11.92 7.88
N ILE A 291 13.14 12.78 7.97
CA ILE A 291 12.54 13.45 6.81
C ILE A 291 13.60 14.25 6.05
N ILE A 292 14.35 15.11 6.73
CA ILE A 292 15.38 15.94 6.09
C ILE A 292 16.45 15.09 5.43
N CYS A 293 16.99 14.09 6.13
CA CYS A 293 18.04 13.22 5.59
C CYS A 293 17.56 12.39 4.41
N CYS A 294 16.31 11.86 4.45
CA CYS A 294 15.75 11.11 3.33
C CYS A 294 15.51 11.99 2.11
N VAL A 295 15.00 13.22 2.30
CA VAL A 295 14.86 14.20 1.20
C VAL A 295 16.21 14.51 0.58
N ILE A 296 17.24 14.78 1.40
CA ILE A 296 18.60 15.01 0.92
C ILE A 296 19.14 13.77 0.19
N GLY A 297 18.92 12.57 0.73
CA GLY A 297 19.33 11.32 0.10
C GLY A 297 18.68 11.12 -1.29
N MET A 298 17.41 11.44 -1.42
CA MET A 298 16.68 11.34 -2.69
C MET A 298 17.21 12.34 -3.72
N ILE A 299 17.32 13.63 -3.39
CA ILE A 299 17.84 14.63 -4.33
C ILE A 299 19.32 14.40 -4.67
N TYR A 300 20.11 13.82 -3.74
CA TYR A 300 21.49 13.42 -3.97
C TYR A 300 21.58 12.34 -5.05
N THR A 301 20.78 11.27 -4.91
CA THR A 301 20.75 10.18 -5.91
C THR A 301 20.21 10.65 -7.27
N GLY A 302 19.41 11.71 -7.29
CA GLY A 302 18.88 12.33 -8.51
C GLY A 302 19.83 13.31 -9.21
N GLY A 303 21.01 13.61 -8.62
CA GLY A 303 22.03 14.46 -9.23
C GLY A 303 21.86 15.97 -8.95
N PHE A 304 21.18 16.35 -7.86
CA PHE A 304 21.02 17.77 -7.46
C PHE A 304 22.35 18.48 -7.28
N PHE A 305 23.34 17.80 -6.73
CA PHE A 305 24.68 18.34 -6.51
C PHE A 305 25.58 18.31 -7.75
N GLU A 306 25.04 17.84 -8.88
CA GLU A 306 25.66 17.77 -10.21
C GLU A 306 24.97 18.74 -11.21
N ASP A 307 24.52 19.91 -10.73
CA ASP A 307 23.87 21.00 -11.49
C ASP A 307 22.46 20.71 -12.02
N LYS A 308 21.74 19.67 -11.55
CA LYS A 308 20.33 19.48 -11.87
C LYS A 308 19.42 20.33 -10.98
N GLY A 309 18.34 20.84 -11.53
CA GLY A 309 17.30 21.52 -10.76
C GLY A 309 16.66 20.62 -9.70
N PHE A 310 16.12 21.19 -8.61
CA PHE A 310 15.50 20.43 -7.53
C PHE A 310 14.40 19.47 -8.02
N VAL A 311 13.53 19.93 -8.94
CA VAL A 311 12.45 19.13 -9.52
C VAL A 311 13.01 17.99 -10.35
N ASP A 312 14.03 18.25 -11.19
CA ASP A 312 14.66 17.24 -12.03
C ASP A 312 15.44 16.21 -11.22
N ALA A 313 16.10 16.65 -10.14
CA ALA A 313 16.78 15.75 -9.22
C ALA A 313 15.80 14.82 -8.50
N PHE A 314 14.66 15.36 -8.06
CA PHE A 314 13.58 14.53 -7.50
C PHE A 314 13.05 13.51 -8.53
N ALA A 315 12.78 13.98 -9.74
CA ALA A 315 12.29 13.16 -10.83
C ALA A 315 13.23 12.00 -11.21
N ASN A 316 14.53 12.19 -11.06
CA ASN A 316 15.55 11.19 -11.40
C ASN A 316 16.11 10.46 -10.15
N SER A 317 15.48 10.60 -8.98
CA SER A 317 15.97 9.98 -7.75
C SER A 317 15.85 8.45 -7.78
N ASP A 318 16.88 7.77 -7.28
CA ASP A 318 16.78 6.36 -6.88
C ASP A 318 16.27 6.31 -5.44
N ALA A 319 14.94 6.21 -5.29
CA ALA A 319 14.30 6.27 -3.98
C ALA A 319 14.82 5.19 -3.04
N SER A 320 15.06 3.96 -3.51
CA SER A 320 15.55 2.87 -2.67
C SER A 320 16.90 3.18 -2.05
N VAL A 321 17.83 3.73 -2.81
CA VAL A 321 19.17 4.14 -2.34
C VAL A 321 19.10 5.41 -1.51
N GLY A 322 18.32 6.40 -1.96
CA GLY A 322 18.15 7.68 -1.26
C GLY A 322 17.57 7.49 0.15
N LEU A 323 16.57 6.62 0.30
CA LEU A 323 15.97 6.29 1.58
C LEU A 323 16.95 5.55 2.51
N VAL A 324 17.76 4.61 1.99
CA VAL A 324 18.79 3.92 2.78
C VAL A 324 19.84 4.91 3.28
N LEU A 325 20.39 5.75 2.41
CA LEU A 325 21.40 6.73 2.79
C LEU A 325 20.85 7.73 3.81
N GLY A 326 19.68 8.30 3.53
CA GLY A 326 19.04 9.27 4.40
C GLY A 326 18.70 8.69 5.77
N SER A 327 18.08 7.52 5.82
CA SER A 327 17.72 6.87 7.10
C SER A 327 18.94 6.43 7.91
N ALA A 328 20.01 5.95 7.25
CA ALA A 328 21.26 5.60 7.93
C ALA A 328 21.90 6.80 8.61
N VAL A 329 21.97 7.95 7.91
CA VAL A 329 22.47 9.21 8.50
C VAL A 329 21.55 9.66 9.63
N ALA A 330 20.25 9.60 9.46
CA ALA A 330 19.28 9.96 10.50
C ALA A 330 19.40 9.07 11.74
N LEU A 331 19.64 7.76 11.58
CA LEU A 331 19.89 6.85 12.69
C LEU A 331 21.14 7.24 13.48
N LEU A 332 22.24 7.54 12.78
CA LEU A 332 23.48 7.98 13.43
C LEU A 332 23.29 9.30 14.21
N ILE A 333 22.59 10.27 13.61
CA ILE A 333 22.25 11.53 14.27
C ILE A 333 21.36 11.29 15.49
N THR A 334 20.39 10.38 15.39
CA THR A 334 19.47 10.04 16.48
C THR A 334 20.20 9.40 17.66
N VAL A 335 21.10 8.45 17.40
CA VAL A 335 21.95 7.83 18.45
C VAL A 335 22.82 8.89 19.10
N ALA A 336 23.53 9.71 18.32
CA ALA A 336 24.36 10.79 18.84
C ALA A 336 23.54 11.78 19.69
N PHE A 337 22.34 12.15 19.25
CA PHE A 337 21.44 13.02 19.99
C PHE A 337 21.05 12.45 21.36
N TYR A 338 20.68 11.17 21.43
CA TYR A 338 20.32 10.54 22.71
C TYR A 338 21.51 10.40 23.66
N LEU A 339 22.70 10.11 23.14
CA LEU A 339 23.92 10.05 23.93
C LEU A 339 24.32 11.43 24.49
N LEU A 340 24.30 12.48 23.67
CA LEU A 340 24.61 13.86 24.07
C LEU A 340 23.60 14.38 25.11
N ARG A 341 22.32 14.05 24.98
CA ARG A 341 21.30 14.41 25.96
C ARG A 341 21.25 13.50 27.18
N GLN A 342 22.01 12.41 27.17
CA GLN A 342 21.97 11.40 28.24
C GLN A 342 20.56 10.81 28.43
N SER A 343 19.72 10.83 27.35
CA SER A 343 18.39 10.24 27.35
C SER A 343 18.45 8.71 27.39
N LEU A 344 19.43 8.13 26.68
CA LEU A 344 19.71 6.69 26.64
C LEU A 344 21.22 6.46 26.80
N PRO A 345 21.66 5.45 27.59
CA PRO A 345 23.04 4.97 27.56
C PRO A 345 23.34 4.25 26.26
N PHE A 346 24.62 4.15 25.89
CA PHE A 346 25.06 3.52 24.64
C PHE A 346 24.61 2.05 24.52
N ALA A 347 24.65 1.30 25.61
CA ALA A 347 24.21 -0.11 25.63
C ALA A 347 22.73 -0.22 25.22
N ASP A 348 21.85 0.61 25.80
CA ASP A 348 20.42 0.63 25.47
C ASP A 348 20.18 1.02 24.00
N CYS A 349 20.98 1.94 23.46
CA CYS A 349 20.90 2.27 22.04
C CYS A 349 21.25 1.07 21.15
N MET A 350 22.29 0.30 21.52
CA MET A 350 22.69 -0.89 20.76
C MET A 350 21.69 -2.03 20.89
N ASP A 351 21.06 -2.21 22.03
CA ASP A 351 20.00 -3.20 22.23
C ASP A 351 18.74 -2.92 21.37
N CYS A 352 18.46 -1.64 21.11
CA CYS A 352 17.35 -1.25 20.22
C CYS A 352 17.55 -1.70 18.77
N LEU A 353 18.77 -1.90 18.29
CA LEU A 353 19.04 -2.26 16.91
C LEU A 353 18.47 -3.66 16.56
N PRO A 354 18.82 -4.74 17.26
CA PRO A 354 18.25 -6.04 16.99
C PRO A 354 16.75 -6.12 17.33
N GLU A 355 16.27 -5.36 18.32
CA GLU A 355 14.84 -5.29 18.64
C GLU A 355 14.04 -4.66 17.49
N GLY A 356 14.53 -3.56 16.92
CA GLY A 356 13.93 -2.90 15.77
C GLY A 356 13.93 -3.78 14.52
N PHE A 357 15.02 -4.49 14.26
CA PHE A 357 15.09 -5.46 13.18
C PHE A 357 14.01 -6.56 13.33
N LYS A 358 13.91 -7.18 14.50
CA LYS A 358 12.89 -8.21 14.78
C LYS A 358 11.48 -7.72 14.56
N GLN A 359 11.20 -6.45 14.85
CA GLN A 359 9.88 -5.86 14.65
C GLN A 359 9.47 -5.80 13.17
N MET A 360 10.44 -5.63 12.26
CA MET A 360 10.19 -5.53 10.81
C MET A 360 10.22 -6.88 10.08
N VAL A 361 10.68 -7.96 10.73
CA VAL A 361 10.76 -9.31 10.12
C VAL A 361 9.44 -9.76 9.48
N PRO A 362 8.25 -9.59 10.09
CA PRO A 362 6.99 -9.99 9.47
C PRO A 362 6.74 -9.29 8.13
N ALA A 363 6.94 -7.97 8.06
CA ALA A 363 6.76 -7.20 6.83
C ALA A 363 7.79 -7.62 5.76
N MET A 364 9.06 -7.79 6.15
CA MET A 364 10.13 -8.23 5.24
C MET A 364 9.84 -9.61 4.63
N LEU A 365 9.32 -10.55 5.41
CA LEU A 365 8.94 -11.88 4.91
C LEU A 365 7.79 -11.80 3.91
N ILE A 366 6.75 -11.01 4.22
CA ILE A 366 5.60 -10.84 3.31
C ILE A 366 6.06 -10.20 2.00
N LEU A 367 6.84 -9.11 2.06
CA LEU A 367 7.40 -8.46 0.88
C LEU A 367 8.24 -9.42 0.03
N SER A 368 9.14 -10.19 0.65
CA SER A 368 9.98 -11.15 -0.07
C SER A 368 9.14 -12.18 -0.84
N PHE A 369 8.09 -12.74 -0.21
CA PHE A 369 7.19 -13.67 -0.89
C PHE A 369 6.32 -12.98 -1.95
N ALA A 370 5.86 -11.75 -1.71
CA ALA A 370 5.06 -11.00 -2.68
C ALA A 370 5.88 -10.69 -3.95
N TRP A 371 7.13 -10.26 -3.80
CA TRP A 371 8.03 -10.03 -4.93
C TRP A 371 8.37 -11.33 -5.68
N ALA A 372 8.57 -12.44 -4.96
CA ALA A 372 8.75 -13.75 -5.59
C ALA A 372 7.50 -14.17 -6.37
N LEU A 373 6.30 -13.96 -5.82
CA LEU A 373 5.03 -14.22 -6.49
C LEU A 373 4.89 -13.37 -7.75
N LYS A 374 5.24 -12.07 -7.67
CA LYS A 374 5.28 -11.17 -8.82
C LYS A 374 6.22 -11.70 -9.90
N ALA A 375 7.45 -12.09 -9.54
CA ALA A 375 8.43 -12.63 -10.48
C ALA A 375 7.89 -13.88 -11.21
N MET A 376 7.19 -14.79 -10.50
CA MET A 376 6.55 -15.96 -11.11
C MET A 376 5.40 -15.56 -12.05
N THR A 377 4.59 -14.59 -11.67
CA THR A 377 3.48 -14.07 -12.48
C THR A 377 3.99 -13.40 -13.77
N ASP A 378 5.05 -12.59 -13.65
CA ASP A 378 5.71 -11.92 -14.79
C ASP A 378 6.33 -12.95 -15.75
N SER A 379 6.94 -14.02 -15.23
CA SER A 379 7.56 -15.09 -16.06
C SER A 379 6.53 -15.87 -16.88
N LEU A 380 5.28 -15.90 -16.43
CA LEU A 380 4.15 -16.47 -17.17
C LEU A 380 3.54 -15.51 -18.21
N GLY A 381 4.00 -14.26 -18.27
CA GLY A 381 3.54 -13.28 -19.25
C GLY A 381 2.15 -12.69 -18.95
N ALA A 382 1.77 -12.58 -17.66
CA ALA A 382 0.49 -12.00 -17.25
C ALA A 382 0.28 -10.58 -17.82
N ALA A 383 1.34 -9.77 -17.82
CA ALA A 383 1.34 -8.43 -18.37
C ALA A 383 0.97 -8.39 -19.87
N LYS A 384 1.55 -9.29 -20.68
CA LYS A 384 1.25 -9.37 -22.12
C LYS A 384 -0.20 -9.82 -22.38
N TYR A 385 -0.70 -10.75 -21.58
CA TYR A 385 -2.11 -11.17 -21.68
C TYR A 385 -3.06 -10.00 -21.43
N VAL A 386 -2.81 -9.21 -20.37
CA VAL A 386 -3.62 -8.04 -20.05
C VAL A 386 -3.48 -6.95 -21.12
N ALA A 387 -2.27 -6.73 -21.66
CA ALA A 387 -2.04 -5.81 -22.77
C ALA A 387 -2.90 -6.15 -24.00
N ALA A 388 -2.92 -7.43 -24.39
CA ALA A 388 -3.75 -7.89 -25.51
C ALA A 388 -5.26 -7.69 -25.28
N LEU A 389 -5.74 -7.81 -24.02
CA LEU A 389 -7.12 -7.50 -23.67
C LEU A 389 -7.45 -6.01 -23.87
N VAL A 390 -6.55 -5.10 -23.48
CA VAL A 390 -6.74 -3.64 -23.68
C VAL A 390 -6.76 -3.31 -25.16
N GLU A 391 -5.79 -3.79 -25.92
CA GLU A 391 -5.69 -3.54 -27.36
C GLU A 391 -6.93 -4.04 -28.13
N SER A 392 -7.45 -5.22 -27.78
CA SER A 392 -8.66 -5.76 -28.40
C SER A 392 -9.93 -4.96 -28.11
N SER A 393 -9.95 -4.18 -27.05
CA SER A 393 -11.09 -3.36 -26.61
C SER A 393 -11.12 -1.97 -27.24
N ALA A 394 -10.04 -1.52 -27.91
CA ALA A 394 -9.86 -0.14 -28.35
C ALA A 394 -10.71 0.28 -29.58
N GLY A 395 -11.26 -0.64 -30.36
CA GLY A 395 -11.81 -0.33 -31.71
C GLY A 395 -13.07 0.53 -31.75
N ASN A 396 -14.15 0.20 -31.04
CA ASN A 396 -15.47 0.84 -31.16
C ASN A 396 -15.98 1.55 -29.87
N LEU A 397 -15.18 1.58 -28.81
CA LEU A 397 -15.60 1.97 -27.47
C LEU A 397 -14.74 3.10 -26.87
N MET A 398 -14.21 4.01 -27.71
CA MET A 398 -13.22 5.03 -27.27
C MET A 398 -13.66 5.83 -26.04
N ASN A 399 -14.91 6.29 -25.98
CA ASN A 399 -15.42 7.05 -24.83
C ASN A 399 -15.61 6.19 -23.57
N PHE A 400 -15.67 4.87 -23.70
CA PHE A 400 -15.74 3.93 -22.58
C PHE A 400 -14.35 3.49 -22.11
N LEU A 401 -13.31 3.70 -22.94
CA LEU A 401 -11.95 3.23 -22.64
C LEU A 401 -11.41 3.69 -21.30
N PRO A 402 -11.58 4.93 -20.83
CA PRO A 402 -11.09 5.32 -19.50
C PRO A 402 -11.66 4.43 -18.38
N ALA A 403 -12.95 4.12 -18.42
CA ALA A 403 -13.59 3.26 -17.43
C ALA A 403 -13.13 1.79 -17.55
N ILE A 404 -12.95 1.30 -18.76
CA ILE A 404 -12.44 -0.05 -19.04
C ILE A 404 -10.99 -0.18 -18.55
N ILE A 405 -10.13 0.79 -18.87
CA ILE A 405 -8.72 0.84 -18.46
C ILE A 405 -8.63 0.90 -16.93
N PHE A 406 -9.50 1.69 -16.29
CA PHE A 406 -9.57 1.73 -14.82
C PHE A 406 -9.82 0.34 -14.25
N LEU A 407 -10.83 -0.41 -14.75
CA LEU A 407 -11.12 -1.77 -14.27
C LEU A 407 -9.97 -2.75 -14.53
N ILE A 408 -9.35 -2.69 -15.71
CA ILE A 408 -8.21 -3.54 -16.05
C ILE A 408 -7.04 -3.24 -15.12
N ALA A 409 -6.76 -1.96 -14.86
CA ALA A 409 -5.71 -1.55 -13.96
C ALA A 409 -5.98 -1.99 -12.51
N VAL A 410 -7.24 -1.86 -12.03
CA VAL A 410 -7.65 -2.37 -10.72
C VAL A 410 -7.37 -3.87 -10.62
N PHE A 411 -7.81 -4.64 -11.60
CA PHE A 411 -7.63 -6.08 -11.59
C PHE A 411 -6.15 -6.49 -11.66
N LEU A 412 -5.37 -5.85 -12.53
CA LEU A 412 -3.96 -6.15 -12.69
C LEU A 412 -3.15 -5.78 -11.44
N ALA A 413 -3.39 -4.61 -10.85
CA ALA A 413 -2.73 -4.19 -9.62
C ALA A 413 -3.12 -5.06 -8.43
N PHE A 414 -4.41 -5.42 -8.31
CA PHE A 414 -4.89 -6.36 -7.30
C PHE A 414 -4.17 -7.71 -7.39
N ALA A 415 -4.03 -8.24 -8.61
CA ALA A 415 -3.42 -9.55 -8.86
C ALA A 415 -1.89 -9.55 -8.73
N SER A 416 -1.23 -8.44 -9.06
CA SER A 416 0.23 -8.30 -9.00
C SER A 416 0.75 -7.74 -7.68
N GLY A 417 -0.11 -7.07 -6.90
CA GLY A 417 0.27 -6.40 -5.65
C GLY A 417 1.17 -5.18 -5.87
N THR A 418 1.13 -4.56 -7.06
CA THR A 418 1.96 -3.39 -7.35
C THR A 418 1.30 -2.41 -8.31
N SER A 419 1.19 -1.17 -7.87
CA SER A 419 0.77 -0.07 -8.73
C SER A 419 1.82 0.22 -9.80
N TRP A 420 3.11 0.23 -9.43
CA TRP A 420 4.24 0.56 -10.31
C TRP A 420 4.33 -0.36 -11.53
N GLY A 421 4.22 -1.67 -11.31
CA GLY A 421 4.20 -2.64 -12.40
C GLY A 421 3.00 -2.46 -13.33
N THR A 422 1.85 -2.13 -12.76
CA THR A 422 0.59 -1.97 -13.49
C THR A 422 0.64 -0.77 -14.44
N PHE A 423 0.95 0.42 -13.94
CA PHE A 423 0.99 1.59 -14.82
C PHE A 423 2.20 1.58 -15.77
N GLY A 424 3.32 0.98 -15.37
CA GLY A 424 4.47 0.78 -16.25
C GLY A 424 4.16 -0.04 -17.51
N ILE A 425 3.20 -0.97 -17.43
CA ILE A 425 2.71 -1.76 -18.56
C ILE A 425 1.62 -1.02 -19.33
N LEU A 426 0.61 -0.50 -18.62
CA LEU A 426 -0.59 0.01 -19.26
C LEU A 426 -0.42 1.41 -19.86
N ILE A 427 0.38 2.32 -19.26
CA ILE A 427 0.54 3.67 -19.79
C ILE A 427 1.12 3.68 -21.22
N PRO A 428 2.20 2.95 -21.57
CA PRO A 428 2.68 2.89 -22.95
C PRO A 428 1.62 2.41 -23.94
N ILE A 429 0.77 1.45 -23.53
CA ILE A 429 -0.32 0.93 -24.37
C ILE A 429 -1.40 2.00 -24.56
N VAL A 430 -1.81 2.68 -23.48
CA VAL A 430 -2.76 3.79 -23.55
C VAL A 430 -2.26 4.89 -24.48
N VAL A 431 -0.99 5.28 -24.35
CA VAL A 431 -0.38 6.29 -25.23
C VAL A 431 -0.44 5.83 -26.68
N SER A 432 -0.09 4.57 -26.99
CA SER A 432 -0.13 4.06 -28.37
C SER A 432 -1.55 4.01 -28.96
N CYS A 433 -2.58 3.75 -28.13
CA CYS A 433 -3.97 3.70 -28.59
C CYS A 433 -4.56 5.07 -28.94
N PHE A 434 -4.09 6.13 -28.28
CA PHE A 434 -4.66 7.47 -28.42
C PHE A 434 -3.77 8.46 -29.15
N GLN A 435 -2.49 8.15 -29.37
CA GLN A 435 -1.52 9.05 -30.01
C GLN A 435 -2.00 9.44 -31.42
N GLY A 436 -2.16 10.74 -31.65
CA GLY A 436 -2.67 11.26 -32.92
C GLY A 436 -4.19 11.11 -33.15
N VAL A 437 -4.94 10.56 -32.20
CA VAL A 437 -6.40 10.33 -32.30
C VAL A 437 -7.17 11.31 -31.39
N ASP A 438 -6.94 11.25 -30.07
CA ASP A 438 -7.63 12.12 -29.11
C ASP A 438 -6.76 12.34 -27.87
N HIS A 439 -6.10 13.47 -27.81
CA HIS A 439 -5.21 13.85 -26.71
C HIS A 439 -5.92 13.95 -25.35
N GLN A 440 -7.17 14.44 -25.34
CA GLN A 440 -7.94 14.57 -24.09
C GLN A 440 -8.31 13.20 -23.50
N LEU A 441 -8.78 12.29 -24.35
CA LEU A 441 -9.08 10.92 -23.93
C LEU A 441 -7.81 10.17 -23.50
N MET A 442 -6.66 10.47 -24.13
CA MET A 442 -5.37 9.92 -23.71
C MET A 442 -5.04 10.31 -22.27
N ILE A 443 -5.15 11.60 -21.92
CA ILE A 443 -4.90 12.10 -20.55
C ILE A 443 -5.85 11.45 -19.56
N ILE A 444 -7.15 11.39 -19.88
CA ILE A 444 -8.17 10.76 -19.00
C ILE A 444 -7.86 9.27 -18.82
N SER A 445 -7.43 8.57 -19.87
CA SER A 445 -7.11 7.14 -19.82
C SER A 445 -5.82 6.85 -19.08
N ILE A 446 -4.80 7.71 -19.20
CA ILE A 446 -3.58 7.63 -18.39
C ILE A 446 -3.95 7.81 -16.90
N SER A 447 -4.78 8.81 -16.60
CA SER A 447 -5.27 9.01 -15.23
C SER A 447 -6.09 7.82 -14.72
N ALA A 448 -6.95 7.24 -15.56
CA ALA A 448 -7.71 6.04 -15.22
C ALA A 448 -6.81 4.83 -14.94
N CYS A 449 -5.74 4.67 -15.71
CA CYS A 449 -4.72 3.65 -15.47
C CYS A 449 -4.06 3.83 -14.10
N MET A 450 -3.60 5.03 -13.79
CA MET A 450 -2.97 5.36 -12.51
C MET A 450 -3.93 5.18 -11.33
N ALA A 451 -5.15 5.71 -11.45
CA ALA A 451 -6.20 5.58 -10.46
C ALA A 451 -6.58 4.12 -10.19
N GLY A 452 -6.72 3.32 -11.25
CA GLY A 452 -7.00 1.89 -11.16
C GLY A 452 -5.86 1.10 -10.53
N ALA A 453 -4.62 1.44 -10.87
CA ALA A 453 -3.44 0.82 -10.27
C ALA A 453 -3.40 1.05 -8.74
N VAL A 454 -3.61 2.27 -8.27
CA VAL A 454 -3.68 2.59 -6.82
C VAL A 454 -4.87 1.88 -6.16
N CYS A 455 -6.04 1.84 -6.81
CA CYS A 455 -7.23 1.18 -6.27
C CYS A 455 -7.01 -0.34 -6.09
N GLY A 456 -6.45 -1.01 -7.09
CA GLY A 456 -6.16 -2.44 -7.05
C GLY A 456 -5.11 -2.78 -5.99
N ASP A 457 -4.10 -1.96 -5.87
CA ASP A 457 -3.05 -2.04 -4.86
C ASP A 457 -3.64 -1.95 -3.44
N HIS A 458 -4.44 -0.93 -3.15
CA HIS A 458 -5.16 -0.76 -1.89
C HIS A 458 -6.05 -1.96 -1.50
N CYS A 459 -6.55 -2.71 -2.47
CA CYS A 459 -7.39 -3.88 -2.21
C CYS A 459 -6.56 -5.17 -2.03
N SER A 460 -5.29 -5.16 -2.45
CA SER A 460 -4.47 -6.36 -2.55
C SER A 460 -3.79 -6.73 -1.23
N PRO A 461 -3.95 -7.97 -0.74
CA PRO A 461 -3.22 -8.44 0.44
C PRO A 461 -1.73 -8.69 0.19
N ILE A 462 -1.29 -8.61 -1.05
CA ILE A 462 0.12 -8.78 -1.45
C ILE A 462 0.77 -7.45 -1.85
N SER A 463 0.06 -6.34 -1.65
CA SER A 463 0.55 -5.00 -1.97
C SER A 463 1.63 -4.54 -1.01
N ASP A 464 2.67 -3.95 -1.56
CA ASP A 464 3.80 -3.38 -0.83
C ASP A 464 3.31 -2.28 0.14
N THR A 465 2.47 -1.35 -0.31
CA THR A 465 1.97 -0.23 0.50
C THR A 465 1.03 -0.70 1.60
N THR A 466 0.14 -1.66 1.31
CA THR A 466 -0.76 -2.26 2.31
C THR A 466 0.03 -3.01 3.39
N ILE A 467 1.12 -3.70 3.02
CA ILE A 467 2.02 -4.38 3.96
C ILE A 467 2.73 -3.34 4.83
N MET A 468 3.28 -2.28 4.23
CA MET A 468 3.99 -1.22 4.96
C MET A 468 3.08 -0.39 5.85
N SER A 469 1.86 -0.08 5.41
CA SER A 469 0.86 0.64 6.21
C SER A 469 0.46 -0.17 7.45
N SER A 470 0.29 -1.49 7.29
CA SER A 470 0.02 -2.37 8.43
C SER A 470 1.22 -2.44 9.39
N ALA A 471 2.46 -2.49 8.88
CA ALA A 471 3.68 -2.45 9.69
C ALA A 471 3.84 -1.11 10.42
N GLY A 472 3.66 0.01 9.72
CA GLY A 472 3.70 1.36 10.30
C GLY A 472 2.67 1.56 11.41
N ALA A 473 1.43 1.11 11.20
CA ALA A 473 0.39 1.12 12.21
C ALA A 473 0.58 0.06 13.30
N GLN A 474 1.47 -0.91 13.13
CA GLN A 474 1.55 -2.13 13.94
C GLN A 474 0.19 -2.84 14.00
N CYS A 475 -0.49 -2.94 12.88
CA CYS A 475 -1.74 -3.65 12.69
C CYS A 475 -1.46 -5.07 12.18
N ILE A 476 -2.31 -6.03 12.55
CA ILE A 476 -2.29 -7.35 11.90
C ILE A 476 -2.63 -7.12 10.42
N HIS A 477 -1.73 -7.52 9.52
CA HIS A 477 -1.83 -7.22 8.09
C HIS A 477 -3.20 -7.60 7.50
N LEU A 478 -3.68 -8.80 7.78
CA LEU A 478 -4.96 -9.26 7.26
C LEU A 478 -6.17 -8.49 7.83
N ASN A 479 -6.07 -7.98 9.07
CA ASN A 479 -7.08 -7.10 9.64
C ASN A 479 -7.14 -5.78 8.86
N HIS A 480 -5.98 -5.22 8.52
CA HIS A 480 -5.91 -4.03 7.67
C HIS A 480 -6.57 -4.29 6.31
N VAL A 481 -6.15 -5.32 5.59
CA VAL A 481 -6.70 -5.69 4.27
C VAL A 481 -8.22 -5.84 4.32
N THR A 482 -8.73 -6.69 5.23
CA THR A 482 -10.17 -6.99 5.29
C THR A 482 -11.03 -5.80 5.70
N THR A 483 -10.48 -4.87 6.47
CA THR A 483 -11.20 -3.65 6.89
C THR A 483 -11.14 -2.56 5.81
N GLN A 484 -10.08 -2.51 5.01
CA GLN A 484 -9.89 -1.53 3.94
C GLN A 484 -10.70 -1.83 2.68
N ILE A 485 -10.80 -3.11 2.28
CA ILE A 485 -11.48 -3.52 1.04
C ILE A 485 -12.87 -2.89 0.88
N PRO A 486 -13.79 -2.91 1.86
CA PRO A 486 -15.11 -2.30 1.69
C PRO A 486 -15.05 -0.79 1.41
N TYR A 487 -14.08 -0.09 2.00
CA TYR A 487 -13.88 1.34 1.80
C TYR A 487 -13.31 1.63 0.40
N ALA A 488 -12.25 0.94 0.03
CA ALA A 488 -11.64 1.04 -1.29
C ALA A 488 -12.63 0.68 -2.41
N MET A 489 -13.42 -0.39 -2.24
CA MET A 489 -14.44 -0.79 -3.21
C MET A 489 -15.58 0.22 -3.34
N THR A 490 -15.98 0.91 -2.26
CA THR A 490 -16.96 1.99 -2.34
C THR A 490 -16.45 3.11 -3.24
N VAL A 491 -15.20 3.54 -3.06
CA VAL A 491 -14.57 4.56 -3.90
C VAL A 491 -14.35 4.04 -5.32
N ALA A 492 -13.95 2.77 -5.49
CA ALA A 492 -13.73 2.15 -6.80
C ALA A 492 -14.99 2.17 -7.68
N VAL A 493 -16.13 1.78 -7.10
CA VAL A 493 -17.42 1.79 -7.83
C VAL A 493 -17.79 3.22 -8.25
N VAL A 494 -17.65 4.18 -7.35
CA VAL A 494 -17.92 5.60 -7.68
C VAL A 494 -16.95 6.10 -8.75
N SER A 495 -15.65 5.76 -8.63
CA SER A 495 -14.62 6.15 -9.60
C SER A 495 -14.88 5.57 -10.99
N PHE A 496 -15.32 4.31 -11.08
CA PHE A 496 -15.69 3.68 -12.34
C PHE A 496 -16.77 4.50 -13.09
N PHE A 497 -17.87 4.83 -12.40
CA PHE A 497 -18.93 5.65 -13.00
C PHE A 497 -18.44 7.07 -13.29
N THR A 498 -17.54 7.61 -12.49
CA THR A 498 -16.93 8.92 -12.73
C THR A 498 -16.06 8.92 -13.98
N PHE A 499 -15.26 7.86 -14.22
CA PHE A 499 -14.50 7.68 -15.46
C PHE A 499 -15.40 7.47 -16.67
N LEU A 500 -16.53 6.79 -16.48
CA LEU A 500 -17.53 6.67 -17.55
C LEU A 500 -18.04 8.05 -17.97
N VAL A 501 -18.45 8.89 -17.02
CA VAL A 501 -18.86 10.27 -17.30
C VAL A 501 -17.73 11.07 -17.92
N ALA A 502 -16.49 10.93 -17.44
CA ALA A 502 -15.34 11.67 -17.95
C ALA A 502 -15.02 11.34 -19.41
N GLY A 503 -15.20 10.10 -19.84
CA GLY A 503 -15.01 9.71 -21.23
C GLY A 503 -15.96 10.42 -22.20
N PHE A 504 -17.17 10.75 -21.77
CA PHE A 504 -18.14 11.50 -22.58
C PHE A 504 -18.06 13.02 -22.39
N ALA A 505 -17.97 13.48 -21.13
CA ALA A 505 -17.98 14.90 -20.80
C ALA A 505 -16.64 15.59 -21.07
N LYS A 506 -15.53 14.85 -21.08
CA LYS A 506 -14.15 15.33 -21.23
C LYS A 506 -13.80 16.49 -20.29
N SER A 507 -14.45 16.56 -19.13
CA SER A 507 -14.32 17.63 -18.14
C SER A 507 -14.06 17.03 -16.76
N ALA A 508 -12.90 17.33 -16.18
CA ALA A 508 -12.53 16.87 -14.84
C ALA A 508 -13.50 17.37 -13.77
N LEU A 509 -13.88 18.66 -13.85
CA LEU A 509 -14.76 19.29 -12.87
C LEU A 509 -16.16 18.66 -12.85
N VAL A 510 -16.78 18.50 -14.02
CA VAL A 510 -18.12 17.90 -14.15
C VAL A 510 -18.11 16.47 -13.62
N SER A 511 -17.11 15.69 -14.00
CA SER A 511 -16.98 14.31 -13.58
C SER A 511 -16.71 14.19 -12.07
N LEU A 512 -15.83 15.02 -11.52
CA LEU A 512 -15.53 15.00 -10.08
C LEU A 512 -16.77 15.40 -9.25
N ILE A 513 -17.52 16.44 -9.65
CA ILE A 513 -18.76 16.81 -8.97
C ILE A 513 -19.76 15.64 -8.99
N PHE A 514 -19.92 14.97 -10.12
CA PHE A 514 -20.76 13.77 -10.23
C PHE A 514 -20.30 12.68 -9.23
N GLY A 515 -19.01 12.38 -9.19
CA GLY A 515 -18.45 11.38 -8.26
C GLY A 515 -18.67 11.75 -6.79
N VAL A 516 -18.41 13.01 -6.41
CA VAL A 516 -18.63 13.51 -5.05
C VAL A 516 -20.09 13.41 -4.63
N VAL A 517 -21.03 13.79 -5.50
CA VAL A 517 -22.47 13.69 -5.21
C VAL A 517 -22.89 12.25 -4.96
N ILE A 518 -22.47 11.31 -5.82
CA ILE A 518 -22.78 9.88 -5.63
C ILE A 518 -22.16 9.35 -4.34
N LEU A 519 -20.90 9.69 -4.06
CA LEU A 519 -20.22 9.26 -2.83
C LEU A 519 -20.93 9.78 -1.58
N CYS A 520 -21.30 11.06 -1.55
CA CYS A 520 -22.06 11.66 -0.46
C CYS A 520 -23.43 10.98 -0.27
N MET A 521 -24.18 10.77 -1.35
CA MET A 521 -25.46 10.08 -1.29
C MET A 521 -25.33 8.66 -0.75
N GLY A 522 -24.33 7.91 -1.22
CA GLY A 522 -24.05 6.54 -0.76
C GLY A 522 -23.73 6.49 0.74
N LEU A 523 -22.83 7.34 1.21
CA LEU A 523 -22.46 7.41 2.63
C LEU A 523 -23.63 7.89 3.52
N MET A 524 -24.42 8.86 3.08
CA MET A 524 -25.61 9.29 3.83
C MET A 524 -26.67 8.19 3.91
N ALA A 525 -26.86 7.41 2.85
CA ALA A 525 -27.75 6.25 2.87
C ALA A 525 -27.28 5.18 3.85
N MET A 526 -25.96 4.89 3.89
CA MET A 526 -25.37 3.97 4.87
C MET A 526 -25.55 4.48 6.30
N ARG A 527 -25.35 5.78 6.54
CA ARG A 527 -25.57 6.41 7.85
C ARG A 527 -27.00 6.21 8.36
N ARG A 528 -27.99 6.47 7.50
CA ARG A 528 -29.41 6.30 7.84
C ARG A 528 -29.74 4.85 8.20
N ARG A 529 -29.19 3.88 7.49
CA ARG A 529 -29.35 2.44 7.77
C ARG A 529 -28.75 2.03 9.13
N ASN A 530 -27.59 2.61 9.47
CA ASN A 530 -26.95 2.32 10.76
C ASN A 530 -27.73 2.93 11.92
N LEU A 531 -28.31 4.12 11.77
CA LEU A 531 -29.15 4.76 12.79
C LEU A 531 -30.49 4.03 12.97
N GLY A 532 -31.10 3.51 11.90
CA GLY A 532 -32.34 2.73 11.98
C GLY A 532 -32.19 1.40 12.74
N LYS A 533 -31.01 0.78 12.72
CA LYS A 533 -30.72 -0.45 13.46
C LYS A 533 -30.41 -0.24 14.96
N ILE A 534 -30.22 0.97 15.40
CA ILE A 534 -29.98 1.32 16.82
C ILE A 534 -31.32 1.70 17.49
N GLY A 535 -32.35 1.98 16.70
CA GLY A 535 -33.70 2.35 17.18
C GLY A 535 -34.71 1.19 17.17
N GLU A 536 -34.34 0.02 16.69
CA GLU A 536 -35.03 -1.27 16.87
C GLU A 536 -34.31 -2.11 17.95
#